data_cd90ff2c9920a13a3e89f4f0c1dea9de
#
_entry.id   cd90ff2c9920a13a3e89f4f0c1dea9de
#
_cell.length_a   1.000
_cell.length_b   1.000
_cell.length_c   1.000
_cell.angle_alpha   90.00
_cell.angle_beta   90.00
_cell.angle_gamma   90.00
#
_symmetry.space_group_name_H-M   'P 1'
#
loop_
_entity.id
_entity.type
_entity.pdbx_description
1 polymer ?
#
loop_
_entity_poly.entity_id
_entity_poly.type
_entity_poly.pdbx_seq_one_letter_code
_entity_poly.pdbx_strand_id
1 'polypeptide(L)'
;MIVDQPGSHYIFLFSRKYVYGGSDYIKYQNKPLTNREYLQHWGKWFLLGTRKELEELANRFDPYVEREQIPCIKFNREVQKDFEEMLLRECVMCIYCDEREREDVWEILAQEGVKTKAWQYEKNTLDA
;
A
#
# COMPACT_ATOMS: atom_id res chain seq x y z
N MET A 1 -2.85 -9.23 -7.51
CA MET A 1 -2.60 -10.57 -6.91
C MET A 1 -1.82 -10.44 -5.61
N ILE A 2 -2.13 -11.27 -4.66
CA ILE A 2 -1.43 -11.30 -3.38
C ILE A 2 -0.10 -12.03 -3.57
N VAL A 3 1.00 -11.35 -3.22
CA VAL A 3 2.35 -11.92 -3.32
C VAL A 3 2.88 -12.15 -1.91
N ASP A 4 2.86 -13.41 -1.50
CA ASP A 4 3.26 -13.86 -0.17
C ASP A 4 4.48 -14.79 -0.31
N GLN A 5 5.68 -14.21 -0.23
CA GLN A 5 6.93 -14.99 -0.35
C GLN A 5 7.42 -15.40 1.02
N PRO A 6 7.73 -16.70 1.23
CA PRO A 6 8.32 -17.17 2.49
C PRO A 6 9.60 -16.40 2.83
N GLY A 7 9.72 -16.00 4.10
CA GLY A 7 10.88 -15.25 4.58
C GLY A 7 10.78 -13.74 4.41
N SER A 8 9.81 -13.24 3.67
CA SER A 8 9.57 -11.79 3.58
C SER A 8 8.86 -11.28 4.84
N HIS A 9 9.25 -10.09 5.30
CA HIS A 9 8.57 -9.42 6.41
C HIS A 9 7.22 -8.83 5.99
N TYR A 10 7.00 -8.69 4.68
CA TYR A 10 5.82 -8.05 4.13
C TYR A 10 5.10 -8.96 3.15
N ILE A 11 3.80 -8.72 3.03
CA ILE A 11 2.95 -9.28 1.97
C ILE A 11 2.57 -8.13 1.06
N PHE A 12 2.65 -8.36 -0.25
CA PHE A 12 2.38 -7.34 -1.27
C PHE A 12 1.15 -7.70 -2.09
N LEU A 13 0.48 -6.67 -2.60
CA LEU A 13 -0.52 -6.79 -3.64
C LEU A 13 -0.04 -6.01 -4.85
N PHE A 14 0.05 -6.70 -5.99
CA PHE A 14 0.40 -6.11 -7.29
C PHE A 14 -0.55 -6.61 -8.35
N SER A 15 -0.75 -5.82 -9.41
CA SER A 15 -1.37 -6.33 -10.62
C SER A 15 -0.47 -7.41 -11.24
N ARG A 16 -1.07 -8.45 -11.82
CA ARG A 16 -0.33 -9.56 -12.44
C ARG A 16 0.65 -9.08 -13.50
N LYS A 17 0.31 -8.05 -14.24
CA LYS A 17 1.19 -7.54 -15.29
C LYS A 17 2.49 -6.93 -14.76
N TYR A 18 2.51 -6.46 -13.50
CA TYR A 18 3.74 -5.99 -12.89
C TYR A 18 4.59 -7.16 -12.40
N VAL A 19 3.97 -8.21 -11.91
CA VAL A 19 4.68 -9.39 -11.41
C VAL A 19 5.31 -10.18 -12.56
N TYR A 20 4.58 -10.36 -13.66
CA TYR A 20 4.99 -11.21 -14.79
C TYR A 20 5.44 -10.44 -16.03
N GLY A 21 4.98 -9.22 -16.21
CA GLY A 21 5.19 -8.46 -17.44
C GLY A 21 6.25 -7.36 -17.36
N GLY A 22 6.82 -7.11 -16.18
CA GLY A 22 7.87 -6.10 -16.02
C GLY A 22 7.41 -4.65 -16.18
N SER A 23 6.11 -4.37 -16.16
CA SER A 23 5.59 -3.00 -16.19
C SER A 23 5.87 -2.30 -14.86
N ASP A 24 6.06 -0.97 -14.92
CA ASP A 24 6.28 -0.17 -13.72
C ASP A 24 4.93 0.21 -13.07
N TYR A 25 4.82 0.00 -11.76
CA TYR A 25 3.63 0.40 -11.01
C TYR A 25 3.75 1.80 -10.39
N ILE A 26 4.96 2.36 -10.35
CA ILE A 26 5.20 3.73 -9.87
C ILE A 26 5.02 4.67 -11.06
N LYS A 27 3.77 5.05 -11.29
CA LYS A 27 3.38 5.82 -12.47
C LYS A 27 2.22 6.74 -12.18
N TYR A 28 2.03 7.72 -13.06
CA TYR A 28 0.88 8.60 -13.08
C TYR A 28 0.39 8.76 -14.52
N GLN A 29 -0.91 8.56 -14.75
CA GLN A 29 -1.51 8.63 -16.10
C GLN A 29 -0.75 7.77 -17.12
N ASN A 30 -0.44 6.54 -16.72
CA ASN A 30 0.26 5.53 -17.55
C ASN A 30 1.71 5.88 -17.92
N LYS A 31 2.30 6.89 -17.28
CA LYS A 31 3.71 7.23 -17.50
C LYS A 31 4.50 6.95 -16.22
N PRO A 32 5.61 6.18 -16.31
CA PRO A 32 6.50 6.00 -15.16
C PRO A 32 6.97 7.34 -14.61
N LEU A 33 7.04 7.44 -13.28
CA LEU A 33 7.54 8.65 -12.65
C LEU A 33 9.07 8.72 -12.76
N THR A 34 9.60 9.91 -13.01
CA THR A 34 11.02 10.17 -12.83
C THR A 34 11.36 10.11 -11.35
N ASN A 35 12.65 10.00 -11.00
CA ASN A 35 13.08 10.03 -9.60
C ASN A 35 12.60 11.30 -8.89
N ARG A 36 12.64 12.43 -9.58
CA ARG A 36 12.18 13.71 -9.04
C ARG A 36 10.67 13.68 -8.74
N GLU A 37 9.88 13.17 -9.68
CA GLU A 37 8.44 13.05 -9.51
C GLU A 37 8.09 12.08 -8.39
N TYR A 38 8.80 10.97 -8.30
CA TYR A 38 8.65 10.01 -7.21
C TYR A 38 8.86 10.67 -5.85
N LEU A 39 9.97 11.37 -5.69
CA LEU A 39 10.28 12.06 -4.43
C LEU A 39 9.30 13.19 -4.11
N GLN A 40 8.65 13.75 -5.14
CA GLN A 40 7.74 14.87 -4.99
C GLN A 40 6.30 14.45 -4.74
N HIS A 41 5.85 13.37 -5.37
CA HIS A 41 4.42 13.04 -5.45
C HIS A 41 4.04 11.67 -4.88
N TRP A 42 4.97 10.73 -4.77
CA TRP A 42 4.63 9.38 -4.33
C TRP A 42 4.40 9.33 -2.82
N GLY A 43 3.37 8.60 -2.43
CA GLY A 43 3.03 8.48 -1.02
C GLY A 43 2.13 7.28 -0.76
N LYS A 44 1.55 7.27 0.43
CA LYS A 44 0.76 6.13 0.89
C LYS A 44 -0.31 6.53 1.88
N TRP A 45 -1.43 5.84 1.83
CA TRP A 45 -2.42 5.81 2.88
C TRP A 45 -2.01 4.76 3.91
N PHE A 46 -2.12 5.08 5.19
CA PHE A 46 -1.81 4.18 6.30
C PHE A 46 -3.06 3.60 6.90
N LEU A 47 -3.05 2.28 7.14
CA LEU A 47 -4.07 1.61 7.91
C LEU A 47 -3.40 0.80 9.02
N LEU A 48 -4.00 0.82 10.21
CA LEU A 48 -3.61 -0.03 11.32
C LEU A 48 -4.71 -1.05 11.56
N GLY A 49 -4.33 -2.25 11.91
CA GLY A 49 -5.28 -3.30 12.24
C GLY A 49 -4.57 -4.59 12.63
N THR A 50 -5.35 -5.55 13.11
CA THR A 50 -4.82 -6.88 13.36
C THR A 50 -4.43 -7.52 12.03
N ARG A 51 -3.57 -8.51 12.08
CA ARG A 51 -3.17 -9.27 10.89
C ARG A 51 -4.40 -9.79 10.13
N LYS A 52 -5.39 -10.30 10.86
CA LYS A 52 -6.61 -10.85 10.27
C LYS A 52 -7.44 -9.75 9.58
N GLU A 53 -7.60 -8.61 10.22
CA GLU A 53 -8.33 -7.48 9.64
C GLU A 53 -7.68 -6.99 8.35
N LEU A 54 -6.35 -6.85 8.34
CA LEU A 54 -5.61 -6.39 7.17
C LEU A 54 -5.64 -7.42 6.05
N GLU A 55 -5.62 -8.71 6.38
CA GLU A 55 -5.75 -9.78 5.40
C GLU A 55 -7.12 -9.77 4.73
N GLU A 56 -8.18 -9.54 5.48
CA GLU A 56 -9.54 -9.39 4.95
C GLU A 56 -9.64 -8.16 4.03
N LEU A 57 -9.05 -7.04 4.45
CA LEU A 57 -9.00 -5.83 3.61
C LEU A 57 -8.20 -6.09 2.33
N ALA A 58 -7.07 -6.79 2.42
CA ALA A 58 -6.26 -7.12 1.25
C ALA A 58 -7.07 -7.91 0.22
N ASN A 59 -7.85 -8.88 0.66
CA ASN A 59 -8.72 -9.64 -0.23
C ASN A 59 -9.77 -8.76 -0.90
N ARG A 60 -10.32 -7.78 -0.20
CA ARG A 60 -11.31 -6.85 -0.76
C ARG A 60 -10.68 -5.83 -1.71
N PHE A 61 -9.42 -5.43 -1.46
CA PHE A 61 -8.70 -4.49 -2.30
C PHE A 61 -8.08 -5.13 -3.55
N ASP A 62 -7.84 -6.44 -3.53
CA ASP A 62 -7.16 -7.13 -4.62
C ASP A 62 -7.80 -6.88 -6.01
N PRO A 63 -9.14 -6.89 -6.18
CA PRO A 63 -9.73 -6.56 -7.48
C PRO A 63 -9.38 -5.14 -7.97
N TYR A 64 -9.30 -4.18 -7.06
CA TYR A 64 -8.92 -2.79 -7.42
C TYR A 64 -7.45 -2.70 -7.84
N VAL A 65 -6.59 -3.50 -7.21
CA VAL A 65 -5.17 -3.57 -7.58
C VAL A 65 -5.02 -4.23 -8.96
N GLU A 66 -5.76 -5.30 -9.24
CA GLU A 66 -5.74 -5.95 -10.55
C GLU A 66 -6.22 -5.01 -11.66
N ARG A 67 -7.18 -4.15 -11.39
CA ARG A 67 -7.67 -3.15 -12.34
C ARG A 67 -6.84 -1.87 -12.35
N GLU A 68 -5.75 -1.84 -11.60
CA GLU A 68 -4.83 -0.69 -11.49
C GLU A 68 -5.48 0.59 -10.94
N GLN A 69 -6.58 0.47 -10.23
CA GLN A 69 -7.17 1.58 -9.50
C GLN A 69 -6.39 1.88 -8.22
N ILE A 70 -5.68 0.89 -7.70
CA ILE A 70 -4.70 1.01 -6.62
C ILE A 70 -3.39 0.44 -7.16
N PRO A 71 -2.30 1.22 -7.22
CA PRO A 71 -1.02 0.76 -7.79
C PRO A 71 -0.40 -0.43 -7.08
N CYS A 72 -0.28 -0.36 -5.75
CA CYS A 72 0.22 -1.48 -4.96
C CYS A 72 -0.10 -1.29 -3.48
N ILE A 73 -0.05 -2.41 -2.76
CA ILE A 73 -0.27 -2.44 -1.31
C ILE A 73 0.82 -3.29 -0.67
N LYS A 74 1.23 -2.90 0.53
CA LYS A 74 2.16 -3.66 1.35
C LYS A 74 1.61 -3.71 2.77
N PHE A 75 1.67 -4.87 3.42
CA PHE A 75 1.34 -4.95 4.85
C PHE A 75 2.25 -5.96 5.56
N ASN A 76 2.39 -5.77 6.87
CA ASN A 76 3.26 -6.60 7.69
C ASN A 76 2.72 -8.01 7.82
N ARG A 77 3.63 -8.99 7.71
CA ARG A 77 3.31 -10.39 8.01
C ARG A 77 3.06 -10.58 9.51
N GLU A 78 3.82 -9.88 10.33
CA GLU A 78 3.75 -9.97 11.78
C GLU A 78 3.78 -8.58 12.40
N VAL A 79 3.34 -8.48 13.66
CA VAL A 79 3.41 -7.24 14.41
C VAL A 79 4.88 -6.81 14.51
N GLN A 80 5.15 -5.52 14.25
CA GLN A 80 6.50 -4.99 14.37
C GLN A 80 6.96 -5.03 15.83
N LYS A 81 8.25 -5.32 16.05
CA LYS A 81 8.85 -5.45 17.38
C LYS A 81 8.61 -4.20 18.24
N ASP A 82 8.75 -3.02 17.64
CA ASP A 82 8.53 -1.76 18.36
C ASP A 82 7.09 -1.64 18.86
N PHE A 83 6.14 -2.12 18.08
CA PHE A 83 4.72 -2.14 18.46
C PHE A 83 4.48 -3.14 19.59
N GLU A 84 5.15 -4.29 19.58
CA GLU A 84 5.06 -5.27 20.65
C GLU A 84 5.59 -4.71 21.97
N GLU A 85 6.71 -3.98 21.92
CA GLU A 85 7.29 -3.31 23.09
C GLU A 85 6.35 -2.26 23.67
N MET A 86 5.56 -1.62 22.84
CA MET A 86 4.53 -0.65 23.25
C MET A 86 3.20 -1.32 23.60
N LEU A 87 3.15 -2.65 23.64
CA LEU A 87 1.93 -3.44 23.87
C LEU A 87 0.86 -3.23 22.78
N LEU A 88 1.25 -2.73 21.63
CA LEU A 88 0.37 -2.61 20.47
C LEU A 88 0.47 -3.89 19.64
N ARG A 89 -0.66 -4.49 19.35
CA ARG A 89 -0.73 -5.74 18.57
C ARG A 89 -1.31 -5.47 17.18
N GLU A 90 -0.81 -4.42 16.55
CA GLU A 90 -1.31 -3.99 15.26
C GLU A 90 -0.25 -4.11 14.18
N CYS A 91 -0.70 -4.48 13.00
CA CYS A 91 0.10 -4.45 11.78
C CYS A 91 -0.21 -3.16 11.03
N VAL A 92 0.65 -2.82 10.08
CA VAL A 92 0.50 -1.64 9.24
C VAL A 92 0.27 -2.08 7.80
N MET A 93 -0.72 -1.48 7.15
CA MET A 93 -0.93 -1.62 5.72
C MET A 93 -0.65 -0.26 5.05
N CYS A 94 0.16 -0.28 4.01
CA CYS A 94 0.48 0.89 3.21
C CYS A 94 -0.13 0.75 1.82
N ILE A 95 -0.99 1.68 1.44
CA ILE A 95 -1.61 1.72 0.12
C ILE A 95 -0.97 2.86 -0.66
N TYR A 96 -0.13 2.50 -1.64
CA TYR A 96 0.71 3.46 -2.37
C TYR A 96 0.01 4.04 -3.58
N CYS A 97 0.19 5.34 -3.78
CA CYS A 97 -0.21 5.99 -5.02
C CYS A 97 0.47 7.36 -5.15
N ASP A 98 0.37 7.95 -6.34
CA ASP A 98 0.74 9.35 -6.55
C ASP A 98 -0.27 10.26 -5.84
N GLU A 99 0.21 11.34 -5.22
CA GLU A 99 -0.66 12.26 -4.47
C GLU A 99 -1.80 12.84 -5.31
N ARG A 100 -1.58 12.96 -6.62
CA ARG A 100 -2.59 13.53 -7.54
C ARG A 100 -3.76 12.59 -7.74
N GLU A 101 -3.62 11.31 -7.36
CA GLU A 101 -4.67 10.29 -7.40
C GLU A 101 -5.14 9.87 -5.99
N ARG A 102 -4.58 10.47 -4.95
CA ARG A 102 -4.82 10.00 -3.57
C ARG A 102 -6.29 10.07 -3.14
N GLU A 103 -7.03 11.07 -3.58
CA GLU A 103 -8.44 11.18 -3.21
C GLU A 103 -9.30 10.12 -3.90
N ASP A 104 -8.99 9.76 -5.14
CA ASP A 104 -9.66 8.68 -5.85
C ASP A 104 -9.41 7.33 -5.13
N VAL A 105 -8.17 7.11 -4.71
CA VAL A 105 -7.82 5.92 -3.92
C VAL A 105 -8.53 5.95 -2.57
N TRP A 106 -8.57 7.10 -1.90
CA TRP A 106 -9.27 7.23 -0.63
C TRP A 106 -10.76 6.86 -0.74
N GLU A 107 -11.42 7.25 -1.82
CA GLU A 107 -12.83 6.89 -2.05
C GLU A 107 -13.02 5.37 -2.06
N ILE A 108 -12.09 4.64 -2.67
CA ILE A 108 -12.10 3.18 -2.66
C ILE A 108 -11.96 2.65 -1.23
N LEU A 109 -11.00 3.18 -0.47
CA LEU A 109 -10.76 2.76 0.91
C LEU A 109 -11.98 3.03 1.79
N ALA A 110 -12.56 4.21 1.68
CA ALA A 110 -13.75 4.60 2.44
C ALA A 110 -14.95 3.72 2.11
N GLN A 111 -15.12 3.38 0.84
CA GLN A 111 -16.18 2.49 0.37
C GLN A 111 -16.05 1.09 0.97
N GLU A 112 -14.82 0.63 1.20
CA GLU A 112 -14.53 -0.66 1.83
C GLU A 112 -14.48 -0.59 3.36
N GLY A 113 -14.88 0.53 3.94
CA GLY A 113 -15.07 0.67 5.39
C GLY A 113 -13.91 1.29 6.15
N VAL A 114 -12.88 1.78 5.47
CA VAL A 114 -11.77 2.48 6.14
C VAL A 114 -12.24 3.84 6.63
N LYS A 115 -11.98 4.14 7.89
CA LYS A 115 -12.48 5.37 8.54
C LYS A 115 -11.38 6.38 8.87
N THR A 116 -10.17 5.90 9.17
CA THR A 116 -9.05 6.78 9.53
C THR A 116 -8.29 7.20 8.27
N LYS A 117 -8.31 8.49 7.99
CA LYS A 117 -7.69 9.06 6.80
C LYS A 117 -6.30 9.59 7.16
N ALA A 118 -5.26 8.79 6.91
CA ALA A 118 -3.88 9.13 7.24
C ALA A 118 -2.97 8.95 6.02
N TRP A 119 -2.41 10.04 5.53
CA TRP A 119 -1.51 10.08 4.37
C TRP A 119 -0.09 10.44 4.78
N GLN A 120 0.88 9.79 4.12
CA GLN A 120 2.30 10.14 4.29
C GLN A 120 3.01 10.06 2.94
N TYR A 121 3.85 11.07 2.66
CA TYR A 121 4.72 11.03 1.49
C TYR A 121 5.87 10.06 1.73
N GLU A 122 6.27 9.35 0.67
CA GLU A 122 7.38 8.39 0.76
C GLU A 122 8.70 9.08 1.09
N LYS A 123 8.92 10.30 0.61
CA LYS A 123 10.11 11.11 0.94
C LYS A 123 10.30 11.29 2.44
N ASN A 124 9.22 11.40 3.21
CA ASN A 124 9.29 11.57 4.66
C ASN A 124 9.79 10.30 5.35
N THR A 125 9.51 9.14 4.77
CA THR A 125 10.02 7.85 5.24
C THR A 125 11.51 7.71 4.91
N LEU A 126 11.93 8.17 3.71
CA LEU A 126 13.33 8.10 3.28
C LEU A 126 14.23 9.04 4.08
N ASP A 127 13.70 10.17 4.52
CA ASP A 127 14.44 11.18 5.29
C ASP A 127 14.55 10.81 6.79
N ALA A 128 13.80 9.82 7.19
CA ALA A 128 13.86 9.32 8.56
C ALA A 128 15.01 8.34 8.72
#